data_0781872d108bc21ce51e5a41ab925933
#
_entry.id   0781872d108bc21ce51e5a41ab925933
#
_cell.length_a   1.000
_cell.length_b   1.000
_cell.length_c   1.000
_cell.angle_alpha   90.00
_cell.angle_beta   90.00
_cell.angle_gamma   90.00
#
_symmetry.space_group_name_H-M   'P 1'
#
loop_
_entity.id
_entity.type
_entity.pdbx_description
1 polymer ?
#
loop_
_entity_poly.entity_id
_entity_poly.type
_entity_poly.pdbx_seq_one_letter_code
_entity_poly.pdbx_strand_id
1 'polypeptide(L)'
;RLGGALPELHLPLPGTGPNAFIIVCSTVPEDRYVDIDLGISVQSMLLQAAEIGLNGICIGAFDKERIRQKFHLESEPLLILSIGKGIEKIELVEISENDDHRYFRKDGIHYVPKVRVEDLIIG
;
A
#
# COMPACT_ATOMS: atom_id res chain seq x y z
N ARG A 1 -5.56 -8.53 6.63
CA ARG A 1 -5.69 -9.49 5.53
C ARG A 1 -5.09 -8.85 4.29
N LEU A 2 -3.99 -9.38 3.77
CA LEU A 2 -3.37 -8.92 2.52
C LEU A 2 -4.11 -9.54 1.32
N GLY A 3 -4.04 -8.86 0.16
CA GLY A 3 -4.64 -9.38 -1.08
C GLY A 3 -6.17 -9.29 -1.13
N GLY A 4 -6.75 -8.18 -0.69
CA GLY A 4 -8.20 -7.98 -0.63
C GLY A 4 -8.96 -8.23 -1.94
N ALA A 5 -8.33 -7.96 -3.10
CA ALA A 5 -8.92 -8.22 -4.42
C ALA A 5 -8.74 -9.67 -4.90
N LEU A 6 -7.87 -10.44 -4.26
CA LEU A 6 -7.56 -11.84 -4.61
C LEU A 6 -7.57 -12.71 -3.34
N PRO A 7 -8.70 -12.85 -2.65
CA PRO A 7 -8.78 -13.52 -1.36
C PRO A 7 -8.45 -15.02 -1.45
N GLU A 8 -8.65 -15.63 -2.61
CA GLU A 8 -8.37 -17.04 -2.90
C GLU A 8 -6.87 -17.39 -2.85
N LEU A 9 -6.00 -16.40 -3.02
CA LEU A 9 -4.55 -16.63 -2.99
C LEU A 9 -3.96 -16.75 -1.58
N HIS A 10 -4.75 -16.43 -0.54
CA HIS A 10 -4.31 -16.49 0.86
C HIS A 10 -2.94 -15.87 1.13
N LEU A 11 -2.72 -14.66 0.58
CA LEU A 11 -1.45 -13.93 0.68
C LEU A 11 -1.17 -13.41 2.11
N PRO A 12 0.13 -13.26 2.48
CA PRO A 12 1.31 -13.69 1.73
C PRO A 12 1.52 -15.20 1.80
N LEU A 13 2.11 -15.78 0.75
CA LEU A 13 2.52 -17.18 0.78
C LEU A 13 3.59 -17.40 1.85
N PRO A 14 3.68 -18.61 2.45
CA PRO A 14 4.72 -18.90 3.44
C PRO A 14 6.12 -18.55 2.93
N GLY A 15 6.88 -17.79 3.73
CA GLY A 15 8.23 -17.36 3.38
C GLY A 15 8.33 -16.16 2.43
N THR A 16 7.20 -15.60 1.95
CA THR A 16 7.18 -14.44 1.03
C THR A 16 6.67 -13.16 1.69
N GLY A 17 6.57 -13.14 3.02
CA GLY A 17 6.16 -11.93 3.74
C GLY A 17 7.17 -10.80 3.65
N PRO A 18 6.75 -9.56 3.91
CA PRO A 18 7.63 -8.40 3.92
C PRO A 18 8.70 -8.52 5.02
N ASN A 19 9.85 -7.89 4.80
CA ASN A 19 10.98 -7.93 5.72
C ASN A 19 10.94 -6.81 6.77
N ALA A 20 10.20 -5.74 6.51
CA ALA A 20 10.08 -4.60 7.41
C ALA A 20 8.67 -4.00 7.38
N PHE A 21 8.31 -3.37 8.50
CA PHE A 21 7.07 -2.60 8.61
C PHE A 21 7.39 -1.23 9.19
N ILE A 22 6.77 -0.20 8.63
CA ILE A 22 6.79 1.17 9.16
C ILE A 22 5.38 1.47 9.64
N ILE A 23 5.24 1.72 10.94
CA ILE A 23 3.95 2.13 11.53
C ILE A 23 3.97 3.65 11.58
N VAL A 24 3.10 4.27 10.78
CA VAL A 24 2.95 5.73 10.76
C VAL A 24 1.91 6.12 11.79
N CYS A 25 2.31 6.97 12.74
CA CYS A 25 1.46 7.41 13.85
C CYS A 25 1.26 8.92 13.79
N SER A 26 0.12 9.40 14.29
CA SER A 26 -0.10 10.82 14.53
C SER A 26 0.15 11.17 15.99
N THR A 27 0.78 12.32 16.21
CA THR A 27 0.98 12.92 17.55
C THR A 27 -0.13 13.91 17.92
N VAL A 28 -1.03 14.17 16.98
CA VAL A 28 -2.21 15.04 17.14
C VAL A 28 -3.47 14.29 16.73
N PRO A 29 -4.67 14.73 17.15
CA PRO A 29 -5.91 14.10 16.70
C PRO A 29 -6.02 14.05 15.18
N GLU A 30 -6.56 12.93 14.67
CA GLU A 30 -6.78 12.72 13.23
C GLU A 30 -7.80 13.75 12.70
N ASP A 31 -7.40 14.47 11.64
CA ASP A 31 -8.22 15.43 10.92
C ASP A 31 -7.83 15.42 9.43
N ARG A 32 -8.52 16.24 8.63
CA ARG A 32 -8.28 16.33 7.18
C ARG A 32 -6.83 16.64 6.83
N TYR A 33 -6.15 17.49 7.59
CA TYR A 33 -4.77 17.88 7.29
C TYR A 33 -3.79 16.77 7.66
N VAL A 34 -4.04 16.07 8.76
CA VAL A 34 -3.28 14.87 9.14
C VAL A 34 -3.40 13.80 8.06
N ASP A 35 -4.60 13.59 7.47
CA ASP A 35 -4.81 12.64 6.38
C ASP A 35 -4.04 13.03 5.11
N ILE A 36 -4.00 14.32 4.78
CA ILE A 36 -3.24 14.84 3.64
C ILE A 36 -1.73 14.62 3.86
N ASP A 37 -1.22 14.99 5.03
CA ASP A 37 0.19 14.82 5.40
C ASP A 37 0.59 13.35 5.43
N LEU A 38 -0.30 12.48 5.93
CA LEU A 38 -0.12 11.03 5.91
C LEU A 38 0.07 10.53 4.48
N GLY A 39 -0.82 10.92 3.57
CA GLY A 39 -0.74 10.52 2.16
C GLY A 39 0.56 10.96 1.48
N ILE A 40 0.98 12.21 1.69
CA ILE A 40 2.22 12.78 1.13
C ILE A 40 3.45 12.05 1.69
N SER A 41 3.49 11.85 3.00
CA SER A 41 4.60 11.18 3.68
C SER A 41 4.75 9.72 3.22
N VAL A 42 3.63 9.01 3.14
CA VAL A 42 3.57 7.61 2.73
C VAL A 42 4.00 7.45 1.27
N GLN A 43 3.51 8.30 0.37
CA GLN A 43 3.91 8.27 -1.04
C GLN A 43 5.42 8.54 -1.19
N SER A 44 5.97 9.49 -0.44
CA SER A 44 7.40 9.79 -0.46
C SER A 44 8.24 8.59 0.00
N MET A 45 7.82 7.90 1.08
CA MET A 45 8.50 6.69 1.55
C MET A 45 8.43 5.55 0.54
N LEU A 46 7.29 5.35 -0.13
CA LEU A 46 7.14 4.31 -1.15
C LEU A 46 7.95 4.60 -2.41
N LEU A 47 8.04 5.87 -2.84
CA LEU A 47 8.91 6.28 -3.95
C LEU A 47 10.38 6.04 -3.61
N GLN A 48 10.82 6.39 -2.40
CA GLN A 48 12.19 6.10 -1.96
C GLN A 48 12.46 4.60 -1.89
N ALA A 49 11.50 3.79 -1.42
CA ALA A 49 11.62 2.34 -1.43
C ALA A 49 11.82 1.81 -2.87
N ALA A 50 11.03 2.31 -3.83
CA ALA A 50 11.15 1.93 -5.23
C ALA A 50 12.51 2.34 -5.83
N GLU A 51 13.02 3.52 -5.51
CA GLU A 51 14.33 4.03 -5.96
C GLU A 51 15.48 3.10 -5.53
N ILE A 52 15.41 2.54 -4.33
CA ILE A 52 16.41 1.62 -3.81
C ILE A 52 16.13 0.13 -4.13
N GLY A 53 15.19 -0.14 -5.05
CA GLY A 53 14.87 -1.48 -5.53
C GLY A 53 14.02 -2.32 -4.59
N LEU A 54 13.26 -1.69 -3.70
CA LEU A 54 12.29 -2.33 -2.82
C LEU A 54 10.86 -2.07 -3.29
N ASN A 55 9.93 -2.91 -2.84
CA ASN A 55 8.52 -2.76 -3.03
C ASN A 55 7.83 -2.48 -1.69
N GLY A 56 6.71 -1.79 -1.72
CA GLY A 56 5.93 -1.54 -0.53
C GLY A 56 4.43 -1.49 -0.82
N ILE A 57 3.65 -1.75 0.21
CA ILE A 57 2.19 -1.56 0.18
C ILE A 57 1.70 -0.88 1.45
N CYS A 58 0.58 -0.17 1.33
CA CYS A 58 -0.14 0.42 2.45
C CYS A 58 -1.13 -0.61 3.03
N ILE A 59 -1.16 -0.71 4.35
CA ILE A 59 -2.11 -1.54 5.09
C ILE A 59 -2.91 -0.60 5.99
N GLY A 60 -4.16 -0.30 5.58
CA GLY A 60 -5.09 0.51 6.37
C GLY A 60 -6.04 -0.34 7.23
N ALA A 61 -6.29 -1.59 6.83
CA ALA A 61 -7.20 -2.49 7.55
C ALA A 61 -6.44 -3.30 8.60
N PHE A 62 -6.25 -2.74 9.78
CA PHE A 62 -5.63 -3.40 10.93
C PHE A 62 -6.33 -2.97 12.24
N ASP A 63 -6.13 -3.75 13.29
CA ASP A 63 -6.60 -3.45 14.64
C ASP A 63 -5.63 -2.45 15.29
N LYS A 64 -6.01 -1.17 15.29
CA LYS A 64 -5.21 -0.06 15.82
C LYS A 64 -4.83 -0.29 17.28
N GLU A 65 -5.80 -0.69 18.12
CA GLU A 65 -5.56 -0.87 19.56
C GLU A 65 -4.59 -2.04 19.82
N ARG A 66 -4.76 -3.15 19.11
CA ARG A 66 -3.84 -4.28 19.23
C ARG A 66 -2.41 -3.94 18.80
N ILE A 67 -2.25 -3.15 17.73
CA ILE A 67 -0.93 -2.67 17.28
C ILE A 67 -0.32 -1.75 18.31
N ARG A 68 -1.11 -0.78 18.84
CA ARG A 68 -0.69 0.16 19.84
C ARG A 68 -0.17 -0.55 21.10
N GLN A 69 -0.92 -1.51 21.61
CA GLN A 69 -0.53 -2.29 22.79
C GLN A 69 0.71 -3.14 22.53
N LYS A 70 0.75 -3.85 21.40
CA LYS A 70 1.85 -4.77 21.07
C LYS A 70 3.20 -4.06 20.94
N PHE A 71 3.21 -2.85 20.40
CA PHE A 71 4.42 -2.07 20.15
C PHE A 71 4.63 -0.93 21.17
N HIS A 72 3.78 -0.84 22.20
CA HIS A 72 3.83 0.19 23.25
C HIS A 72 3.86 1.61 22.65
N LEU A 73 3.01 1.86 21.65
CA LEU A 73 2.96 3.15 20.98
C LEU A 73 2.22 4.19 21.86
N GLU A 74 2.81 5.35 22.03
CA GLU A 74 2.18 6.48 22.71
C GLU A 74 1.20 7.22 21.80
N SER A 75 1.47 7.19 20.49
CA SER A 75 0.69 7.87 19.45
C SER A 75 -0.24 6.92 18.69
N GLU A 76 -1.29 7.49 18.11
CA GLU A 76 -2.29 6.73 17.34
C GLU A 76 -1.72 6.20 16.02
N PRO A 77 -1.70 4.88 15.77
CA PRO A 77 -1.29 4.34 14.49
C PRO A 77 -2.34 4.58 13.41
N LEU A 78 -1.96 5.27 12.33
CA LEU A 78 -2.84 5.63 11.22
C LEU A 78 -2.72 4.67 10.04
N LEU A 79 -1.49 4.27 9.69
CA LEU A 79 -1.22 3.42 8.54
C LEU A 79 0.02 2.56 8.80
N ILE A 80 0.07 1.39 8.19
CA ILE A 80 1.26 0.54 8.20
C ILE A 80 1.75 0.39 6.76
N LEU A 81 3.04 0.65 6.53
CA LEU A 81 3.72 0.29 5.29
C LEU A 81 4.44 -1.03 5.51
N SER A 82 4.22 -1.98 4.64
CA SER A 82 5.05 -3.18 4.56
C SER A 82 6.06 -3.02 3.43
N ILE A 83 7.34 -3.25 3.72
CA ILE A 83 8.44 -3.04 2.80
C ILE A 83 9.21 -4.35 2.64
N GLY A 84 9.60 -4.66 1.41
CA GLY A 84 10.38 -5.84 1.10
C GLY A 84 10.84 -5.87 -0.34
N LYS A 85 11.71 -6.82 -0.69
CA LYS A 85 12.10 -7.04 -2.07
C LYS A 85 11.04 -7.91 -2.75
N GLY A 86 10.31 -7.31 -3.71
CA GLY A 86 9.34 -8.04 -4.52
C GLY A 86 10.01 -9.07 -5.41
N ILE A 87 9.36 -10.21 -5.57
CA ILE A 87 9.80 -11.29 -6.47
C ILE A 87 8.90 -11.40 -7.72
N GLU A 88 7.75 -10.73 -7.71
CA GLU A 88 6.83 -10.72 -8.84
C GLU A 88 7.25 -9.67 -9.87
N LYS A 89 7.12 -10.00 -11.14
CA LYS A 89 7.12 -8.99 -12.20
C LYS A 89 5.80 -8.23 -12.13
N ILE A 90 5.87 -6.90 -12.02
CA ILE A 90 4.71 -6.01 -12.00
C ILE A 90 4.66 -5.24 -13.30
N GLU A 91 3.50 -5.20 -13.95
CA GLU A 91 3.25 -4.39 -15.14
C GLU A 91 2.07 -3.45 -14.89
N LEU A 92 2.24 -2.19 -15.26
CA LEU A 92 1.16 -1.21 -15.26
C LEU A 92 0.35 -1.36 -16.54
N VAL A 93 -0.98 -1.37 -16.42
CA VAL A 93 -1.91 -1.41 -17.54
C VAL A 93 -2.68 -0.10 -17.57
N GLU A 94 -2.59 0.61 -18.69
CA GLU A 94 -3.39 1.81 -18.89
C GLU A 94 -4.85 1.44 -19.12
N ILE A 95 -5.71 2.11 -18.37
CA ILE A 95 -7.17 1.97 -18.45
C ILE A 95 -7.83 3.35 -18.50
N SER A 96 -9.11 3.40 -18.92
CA SER A 96 -9.95 4.58 -18.74
C SER A 96 -10.65 4.54 -17.37
N GLU A 97 -11.25 5.66 -16.95
CA GLU A 97 -11.89 5.75 -15.63
C GLU A 97 -13.06 4.77 -15.44
N ASN A 98 -13.70 4.34 -16.55
CA ASN A 98 -14.85 3.43 -16.53
C ASN A 98 -14.48 1.94 -16.64
N ASP A 99 -13.20 1.62 -16.77
CA ASP A 99 -12.72 0.24 -16.85
C ASP A 99 -12.58 -0.39 -15.44
N ASP A 100 -12.29 -1.70 -15.39
CA ASP A 100 -12.05 -2.39 -14.12
C ASP A 100 -10.69 -2.01 -13.52
N HIS A 101 -10.71 -1.38 -12.35
CA HIS A 101 -9.52 -0.92 -11.62
C HIS A 101 -8.85 -2.01 -10.77
N ARG A 102 -9.41 -3.22 -10.71
CA ARG A 102 -8.87 -4.30 -9.88
C ARG A 102 -7.59 -4.86 -10.49
N TYR A 103 -6.54 -4.98 -9.67
CA TYR A 103 -5.34 -5.69 -10.07
C TYR A 103 -5.63 -7.18 -10.28
N PHE A 104 -4.87 -7.82 -11.17
CA PHE A 104 -5.00 -9.24 -11.48
C PHE A 104 -3.65 -9.88 -11.75
N ARG A 105 -3.61 -11.21 -11.74
CA ARG A 105 -2.42 -11.99 -12.08
C ARG A 105 -2.71 -12.88 -13.26
N LYS A 106 -1.78 -12.90 -14.23
CA LYS A 106 -1.84 -13.75 -15.41
C LYS A 106 -0.41 -14.11 -15.83
N ASP A 107 -0.17 -15.38 -16.13
CA ASP A 107 1.11 -15.90 -16.65
C ASP A 107 2.32 -15.50 -15.77
N GLY A 108 2.15 -15.47 -14.44
CA GLY A 108 3.19 -15.12 -13.49
C GLY A 108 3.50 -13.62 -13.37
N ILE A 109 2.71 -12.76 -14.02
CA ILE A 109 2.83 -11.30 -13.97
C ILE A 109 1.67 -10.72 -13.15
N HIS A 110 2.00 -9.74 -12.31
CA HIS A 110 1.03 -8.94 -11.55
C HIS A 110 0.72 -7.66 -12.33
N TYR A 111 -0.47 -7.59 -12.89
CA TYR A 111 -0.96 -6.42 -13.63
C TYR A 111 -1.68 -5.46 -12.69
N VAL A 112 -1.30 -4.18 -12.77
CA VAL A 112 -1.87 -3.11 -11.96
C VAL A 112 -2.48 -2.04 -12.87
N PRO A 113 -3.82 -1.98 -12.98
CA PRO A 113 -4.50 -0.97 -13.77
C PRO A 113 -4.28 0.44 -13.21
N LYS A 114 -4.01 1.38 -14.11
CA LYS A 114 -3.87 2.81 -13.83
C LYS A 114 -4.61 3.62 -14.87
N VAL A 115 -5.45 4.54 -14.40
CA VAL A 115 -6.15 5.49 -15.29
C VAL A 115 -5.12 6.37 -16.01
N ARG A 116 -5.32 6.57 -17.31
CA ARG A 116 -4.45 7.41 -18.12
C ARG A 116 -4.44 8.85 -17.60
N VAL A 117 -3.31 9.51 -17.72
CA VAL A 117 -3.15 10.89 -17.24
C VAL A 117 -4.14 11.84 -17.94
N GLU A 118 -4.39 11.63 -19.23
CA GLU A 118 -5.30 12.43 -20.04
C GLU A 118 -6.75 12.36 -19.53
N ASP A 119 -7.15 11.20 -18.96
CA ASP A 119 -8.49 11.00 -18.40
C ASP A 119 -8.65 11.62 -16.99
N LEU A 120 -7.55 12.04 -16.37
CA LEU A 120 -7.54 12.67 -15.04
C LEU A 120 -7.49 14.21 -15.10
N ILE A 121 -7.18 14.76 -16.27
CA ILE A 121 -7.06 16.21 -16.46
C ILE A 121 -8.39 16.74 -16.99
N ILE A 122 -9.03 17.62 -16.22
CA ILE A 122 -10.21 18.35 -16.63
C ILE A 122 -9.73 19.71 -17.13
N GLY A 123 -9.68 19.90 -18.44
CA GLY A 123 -9.24 21.13 -19.10
C GLY A 123 -10.34 21.75 -19.92
#